data_2c6319de8e02726be0108fb2b113a2b0
#
_entry.id   2c6319de8e02726be0108fb2b113a2b0
#
_cell.length_a   1.000
_cell.length_b   1.000
_cell.length_c   1.000
_cell.angle_alpha   90.00
_cell.angle_beta   90.00
_cell.angle_gamma   90.00
#
_symmetry.space_group_name_H-M   'P 1'
#
loop_
_entity.id
_entity.type
_entity.pdbx_description
1 polymer ?
#
loop_
_entity_poly.entity_id
_entity_poly.type
_entity_poly.pdbx_seq_one_letter_code
_entity_poly.pdbx_strand_id
1 'polypeptide(L)'
;MFTIKEIERQARVKLLDTYEDNYRFKPTEIFDAMRDGLRMIRNVRPESKYVDGLLTGKMLVINGTESDFTVPESFPATIGGTTYTLDQFRAFTVNMEDRWMESLVYYVIHQMYMKDDTDTANAQLAQAYYTKFTESVRS
;
A
#
# COMPACT_ATOMS: atom_id res chain seq x y z
N MET A 1 -8.83 1.29 -10.99
CA MET A 1 -7.91 0.57 -10.07
C MET A 1 -6.48 1.04 -10.32
N PHE A 2 -5.59 0.80 -9.39
CA PHE A 2 -4.20 1.25 -9.46
C PHE A 2 -3.27 0.10 -9.09
N THR A 3 -1.97 0.25 -9.39
CA THR A 3 -0.98 -0.80 -9.16
C THR A 3 -0.22 -0.57 -7.84
N ILE A 4 0.37 -1.66 -7.33
CA ILE A 4 1.28 -1.59 -6.17
C ILE A 4 2.42 -0.62 -6.46
N LYS A 5 2.96 -0.66 -7.69
CA LYS A 5 4.05 0.22 -8.11
C LYS A 5 3.70 1.70 -7.98
N GLU A 6 2.47 2.08 -8.34
CA GLU A 6 2.04 3.49 -8.26
C GLU A 6 2.03 3.99 -6.82
N ILE A 7 1.53 3.17 -5.88
CA ILE A 7 1.51 3.53 -4.47
C ILE A 7 2.92 3.61 -3.91
N GLU A 8 3.75 2.62 -4.21
CA GLU A 8 5.15 2.61 -3.75
C GLU A 8 5.90 3.85 -4.24
N ARG A 9 5.76 4.18 -5.52
CA ARG A 9 6.42 5.34 -6.10
C ARG A 9 5.98 6.64 -5.43
N GLN A 10 4.69 6.84 -5.25
CA GLN A 10 4.17 8.06 -4.62
C GLN A 10 4.63 8.18 -3.17
N ALA A 11 4.61 7.09 -2.42
CA ALA A 11 5.07 7.09 -1.04
C ALA A 11 6.57 7.38 -0.94
N ARG A 12 7.39 6.74 -1.78
CA ARG A 12 8.84 6.93 -1.76
C ARG A 12 9.24 8.35 -2.14
N VAL A 13 8.55 8.98 -3.08
CA VAL A 13 8.82 10.37 -3.45
C VAL A 13 8.61 11.29 -2.25
N LYS A 14 7.51 11.12 -1.52
CA LYS A 14 7.21 11.93 -0.33
C LYS A 14 8.15 11.61 0.84
N LEU A 15 8.64 10.38 0.93
CA LEU A 15 9.61 9.96 1.94
C LEU A 15 11.05 10.31 1.56
N LEU A 16 11.28 10.81 0.35
CA LEU A 16 12.61 11.07 -0.22
C LEU A 16 13.47 9.80 -0.24
N ASP A 17 12.85 8.66 -0.54
CA ASP A 17 13.47 7.33 -0.53
C ASP A 17 13.40 6.73 -1.95
N THR A 18 14.03 7.41 -2.91
CA THR A 18 13.94 7.06 -4.33
C THR A 18 15.16 6.35 -4.89
N TYR A 19 16.23 6.22 -4.12
CA TYR A 19 17.46 5.55 -4.55
C TYR A 19 17.32 4.05 -4.43
N GLU A 20 17.13 3.37 -5.54
CA GLU A 20 16.85 1.93 -5.58
C GLU A 20 17.96 1.08 -4.97
N ASP A 21 19.22 1.49 -5.17
CA ASP A 21 20.37 0.76 -4.64
C ASP A 21 20.57 0.96 -3.13
N ASN A 22 19.85 1.90 -2.54
CA ASN A 22 20.02 2.23 -1.12
C ASN A 22 18.70 2.70 -0.50
N TYR A 23 17.65 1.89 -0.65
CA TYR A 23 16.37 2.19 -0.03
C TYR A 23 16.48 2.17 1.50
N ARG A 24 15.98 3.23 2.14
CA ARG A 24 15.84 3.28 3.60
C ARG A 24 14.77 2.29 4.08
N PHE A 25 13.70 2.15 3.31
CA PHE A 25 12.63 1.20 3.58
C PHE A 25 12.62 0.11 2.51
N LYS A 26 12.63 -1.15 2.95
CA LYS A 26 12.58 -2.28 2.02
C LYS A 26 11.23 -2.33 1.30
N PRO A 27 11.19 -2.82 0.05
CA PRO A 27 9.91 -2.95 -0.65
C PRO A 27 8.86 -3.73 0.14
N THR A 28 9.25 -4.81 0.82
CA THR A 28 8.32 -5.62 1.61
C THR A 28 7.71 -4.85 2.78
N GLU A 29 8.45 -3.92 3.39
CA GLU A 29 7.91 -3.06 4.44
C GLU A 29 6.81 -2.15 3.92
N ILE A 30 7.02 -1.58 2.73
CA ILE A 30 6.01 -0.73 2.09
C ILE A 30 4.79 -1.56 1.69
N PHE A 31 5.00 -2.76 1.17
CA PHE A 31 3.89 -3.66 0.79
C PHE A 31 3.06 -4.08 2.01
N ASP A 32 3.71 -4.36 3.15
CA ASP A 32 3.00 -4.65 4.41
C ASP A 32 2.13 -3.46 4.83
N ALA A 33 2.66 -2.25 4.74
CA ALA A 33 1.92 -1.05 5.08
C ALA A 33 0.73 -0.83 4.14
N MET A 34 0.88 -1.13 2.84
CA MET A 34 -0.22 -1.08 1.88
C MET A 34 -1.34 -2.04 2.26
N ARG A 35 -0.99 -3.28 2.60
CA ARG A 35 -1.97 -4.28 3.01
C ARG A 35 -2.75 -3.80 4.22
N ASP A 36 -2.05 -3.31 5.22
CA ASP A 36 -2.69 -2.83 6.44
C ASP A 36 -3.56 -1.61 6.18
N GLY A 37 -3.10 -0.70 5.31
CA GLY A 37 -3.88 0.47 4.91
C GLY A 37 -5.16 0.11 4.16
N LEU A 38 -5.10 -0.88 3.28
CA LEU A 38 -6.28 -1.38 2.57
C LEU A 38 -7.30 -1.95 3.55
N ARG A 39 -6.85 -2.69 4.55
CA ARG A 39 -7.73 -3.23 5.59
C ARG A 39 -8.38 -2.10 6.40
N MET A 40 -7.60 -1.09 6.75
CA MET A 40 -8.11 0.08 7.49
C MET A 40 -9.18 0.83 6.69
N ILE A 41 -8.93 1.08 5.41
CA ILE A 41 -9.90 1.77 4.55
C ILE A 41 -11.19 0.96 4.46
N ARG A 42 -11.10 -0.34 4.25
CA ARG A 42 -12.27 -1.21 4.16
C ARG A 42 -13.08 -1.26 5.46
N ASN A 43 -12.40 -1.19 6.61
CA ASN A 43 -13.06 -1.18 7.91
C ASN A 43 -13.76 0.15 8.20
N VAL A 44 -13.13 1.28 7.86
CA VAL A 44 -13.68 2.62 8.11
C VAL A 44 -14.75 2.96 7.08
N ARG A 45 -14.55 2.56 5.83
CA ARG A 45 -15.45 2.82 4.71
C ARG A 45 -15.79 1.52 4.00
N PRO A 46 -16.82 0.80 4.47
CA PRO A 46 -17.21 -0.47 3.85
C PRO A 46 -17.54 -0.37 2.36
N GLU A 47 -17.99 0.80 1.88
CA GLU A 47 -18.23 1.05 0.46
C GLU A 47 -16.97 0.94 -0.39
N SER A 48 -15.77 1.00 0.21
CA SER A 48 -14.51 0.80 -0.50
C SER A 48 -14.34 -0.63 -1.01
N LYS A 49 -15.15 -1.57 -0.52
CA LYS A 49 -15.17 -2.96 -1.03
C LYS A 49 -15.80 -3.07 -2.42
N TYR A 50 -16.50 -2.03 -2.88
CA TYR A 50 -17.16 -2.05 -4.18
C TYR A 50 -16.25 -1.43 -5.23
N VAL A 51 -16.05 -2.14 -6.34
CA VAL A 51 -15.33 -1.67 -7.51
C VAL A 51 -16.29 -1.81 -8.69
N ASP A 52 -16.53 -0.70 -9.41
CA ASP A 52 -17.48 -0.64 -10.53
C ASP A 52 -18.87 -1.22 -10.16
N GLY A 53 -19.30 -0.94 -8.92
CA GLY A 53 -20.60 -1.39 -8.42
C GLY A 53 -20.64 -2.83 -7.96
N LEU A 54 -19.55 -3.57 -8.04
CA LEU A 54 -19.47 -4.98 -7.65
C LEU A 54 -18.69 -5.14 -6.34
N LEU A 55 -19.23 -5.94 -5.43
CA LEU A 55 -18.57 -6.26 -4.18
C LEU A 55 -17.35 -7.13 -4.43
N THR A 56 -16.19 -6.72 -3.89
CA THR A 56 -14.94 -7.45 -4.00
C THR A 56 -14.57 -8.09 -2.67
N GLY A 57 -14.22 -9.38 -2.67
CA GLY A 57 -13.82 -10.08 -1.47
C GLY A 57 -12.33 -9.98 -1.17
N LYS A 58 -11.52 -9.73 -2.20
CA LYS A 58 -10.06 -9.78 -2.09
C LYS A 58 -9.43 -8.48 -2.57
N MET A 59 -8.22 -8.19 -2.07
CA MET A 59 -7.59 -6.88 -2.20
C MET A 59 -6.67 -6.73 -3.42
N LEU A 60 -6.29 -7.83 -4.08
CA LEU A 60 -5.47 -7.80 -5.29
C LEU A 60 -6.17 -8.43 -6.47
N VAL A 61 -5.77 -8.02 -7.67
CA VAL A 61 -6.10 -8.71 -8.92
C VAL A 61 -4.79 -9.13 -9.57
N ILE A 62 -4.60 -10.43 -9.75
CA ILE A 62 -3.43 -11.03 -10.37
C ILE A 62 -3.88 -11.75 -11.63
N ASN A 63 -3.41 -11.29 -12.80
CA ASN A 63 -3.77 -11.89 -14.09
C ASN A 63 -5.28 -12.00 -14.28
N GLY A 64 -6.02 -10.96 -13.89
CA GLY A 64 -7.48 -10.91 -14.04
C GLY A 64 -8.27 -11.67 -12.97
N THR A 65 -7.60 -12.29 -12.00
CA THR A 65 -8.24 -13.07 -10.94
C THR A 65 -8.04 -12.39 -9.59
N GLU A 66 -9.12 -12.25 -8.81
CA GLU A 66 -9.02 -11.72 -7.45
C GLU A 66 -8.14 -12.63 -6.57
N SER A 67 -7.28 -12.02 -5.78
CA SER A 67 -6.34 -12.72 -4.92
C SER A 67 -6.16 -12.00 -3.60
N ASP A 68 -5.79 -12.76 -2.56
CA ASP A 68 -5.44 -12.18 -1.26
C ASP A 68 -4.16 -11.34 -1.37
N PHE A 69 -4.08 -10.27 -0.58
CA PHE A 69 -2.86 -9.47 -0.50
C PHE A 69 -1.91 -10.12 0.50
N THR A 70 -1.10 -11.02 0.02
CA THR A 70 -0.06 -11.68 0.81
C THR A 70 1.29 -11.10 0.42
N VAL A 71 2.08 -10.67 1.40
CA VAL A 71 3.39 -10.07 1.17
C VAL A 71 4.46 -11.14 1.37
N PRO A 72 5.21 -11.53 0.32
CA PRO A 72 6.30 -12.49 0.46
C PRO A 72 7.45 -11.90 1.27
N GLU A 73 8.20 -12.74 1.96
CA GLU A 73 9.38 -12.32 2.71
C GLU A 73 10.53 -11.90 1.79
N SER A 74 10.61 -12.51 0.62
CA SER A 74 11.68 -12.24 -0.34
C SER A 74 11.20 -12.55 -1.75
N PHE A 75 11.93 -12.04 -2.75
CA PHE A 75 11.64 -12.26 -4.16
C PHE A 75 12.84 -12.95 -4.84
N PRO A 76 12.63 -13.81 -5.84
CA PRO A 76 11.32 -14.18 -6.43
C PRO A 76 10.46 -14.99 -5.45
N ALA A 77 9.13 -14.88 -5.60
CA ALA A 77 8.17 -15.50 -4.71
C ALA A 77 7.14 -16.30 -5.49
N THR A 78 6.70 -17.42 -4.94
CA THR A 78 5.66 -18.26 -5.55
C THR A 78 4.31 -17.94 -4.93
N ILE A 79 3.36 -17.54 -5.77
CA ILE A 79 1.99 -17.20 -5.38
C ILE A 79 1.05 -17.99 -6.29
N GLY A 80 0.20 -18.83 -5.68
CA GLY A 80 -0.75 -19.63 -6.45
C GLY A 80 -0.11 -20.56 -7.47
N GLY A 81 1.10 -21.05 -7.19
CA GLY A 81 1.82 -21.97 -8.08
C GLY A 81 2.66 -21.29 -9.15
N THR A 82 2.63 -19.96 -9.25
CA THR A 82 3.42 -19.20 -10.22
C THR A 82 4.47 -18.37 -9.50
N THR A 83 5.70 -18.35 -10.04
CA THR A 83 6.81 -17.58 -9.48
C THR A 83 6.84 -16.19 -10.09
N TYR A 84 6.91 -15.16 -9.23
CA TYR A 84 6.94 -13.76 -9.63
C TYR A 84 8.20 -13.07 -9.11
N THR A 85 8.77 -12.20 -9.96
CA THR A 85 9.84 -11.29 -9.54
C THR A 85 9.26 -10.11 -8.77
N LEU A 86 10.13 -9.32 -8.14
CA LEU A 86 9.72 -8.10 -7.46
C LEU A 86 8.99 -7.15 -8.41
N ASP A 87 9.51 -6.95 -9.63
CA ASP A 87 8.88 -6.07 -10.60
C ASP A 87 7.53 -6.58 -11.07
N GLN A 88 7.39 -7.89 -11.20
CA GLN A 88 6.10 -8.49 -11.54
C GLN A 88 5.08 -8.31 -10.42
N PHE A 89 5.50 -8.44 -9.16
CA PHE A 89 4.64 -8.18 -8.00
C PHE A 89 4.17 -6.72 -7.98
N ARG A 90 5.07 -5.78 -8.25
CA ARG A 90 4.75 -4.36 -8.32
C ARG A 90 3.71 -4.03 -9.39
N ALA A 91 3.62 -4.84 -10.42
CA ALA A 91 2.66 -4.65 -11.51
C ALA A 91 1.25 -5.16 -11.18
N PHE A 92 1.07 -5.88 -10.08
CA PHE A 92 -0.26 -6.34 -9.66
C PHE A 92 -1.18 -5.16 -9.38
N THR A 93 -2.45 -5.33 -9.69
CA THR A 93 -3.48 -4.31 -9.51
C THR A 93 -4.09 -4.43 -8.12
N VAL A 94 -4.24 -3.30 -7.44
CA VAL A 94 -4.98 -3.21 -6.18
C VAL A 94 -6.47 -3.16 -6.51
N ASN A 95 -7.24 -4.05 -5.90
CA ASN A 95 -8.66 -4.20 -6.17
C ASN A 95 -9.48 -3.16 -5.39
N MET A 96 -9.33 -1.91 -5.77
CA MET A 96 -9.95 -0.76 -5.11
C MET A 96 -10.05 0.39 -6.09
N GLU A 97 -11.10 1.20 -5.98
CA GLU A 97 -11.27 2.36 -6.85
C GLU A 97 -10.20 3.43 -6.62
N ASP A 98 -9.89 4.20 -7.67
CA ASP A 98 -8.82 5.20 -7.64
C ASP A 98 -9.03 6.28 -6.59
N ARG A 99 -10.27 6.56 -6.20
CA ARG A 99 -10.57 7.58 -5.19
C ARG A 99 -9.94 7.30 -3.82
N TRP A 100 -9.55 6.05 -3.56
CA TRP A 100 -8.93 5.65 -2.29
C TRP A 100 -7.40 5.67 -2.34
N MET A 101 -6.83 5.92 -3.51
CA MET A 101 -5.38 5.85 -3.71
C MET A 101 -4.63 6.82 -2.80
N GLU A 102 -5.07 8.08 -2.73
CA GLU A 102 -4.43 9.10 -1.90
C GLU A 102 -4.44 8.72 -0.42
N SER A 103 -5.59 8.21 0.07
CA SER A 103 -5.70 7.76 1.46
C SER A 103 -4.72 6.64 1.76
N LEU A 104 -4.56 5.70 0.83
CA LEU A 104 -3.63 4.58 0.98
C LEU A 104 -2.18 5.08 1.04
N VAL A 105 -1.82 6.03 0.18
CA VAL A 105 -0.47 6.64 0.20
C VAL A 105 -0.20 7.29 1.56
N TYR A 106 -1.14 8.06 2.09
CA TYR A 106 -0.97 8.69 3.41
C TYR A 106 -0.76 7.65 4.52
N TYR A 107 -1.50 6.54 4.48
CA TYR A 107 -1.33 5.49 5.47
C TYR A 107 0.06 4.85 5.39
N VAL A 108 0.54 4.56 4.18
CA VAL A 108 1.87 4.00 3.98
C VAL A 108 2.95 4.92 4.54
N ILE A 109 2.86 6.23 4.24
CA ILE A 109 3.83 7.21 4.73
C ILE A 109 3.79 7.27 6.27
N HIS A 110 2.60 7.28 6.85
CA HIS A 110 2.42 7.25 8.29
C HIS A 110 3.15 6.06 8.92
N GLN A 111 2.94 4.85 8.36
CA GLN A 111 3.58 3.63 8.87
C GLN A 111 5.11 3.67 8.76
N MET A 112 5.63 4.22 7.66
CA MET A 112 7.07 4.32 7.47
C MET A 112 7.71 5.27 8.48
N TYR A 113 7.09 6.42 8.75
CA TYR A 113 7.59 7.34 9.78
C TYR A 113 7.48 6.75 11.19
N MET A 114 6.50 5.90 11.44
CA MET A 114 6.41 5.20 12.73
C MET A 114 7.54 4.19 12.92
N LYS A 115 7.97 3.52 11.86
CA LYS A 115 9.09 2.57 11.92
C LYS A 115 10.41 3.27 12.19
N ASP A 116 10.56 4.50 11.73
CA ASP A 116 11.77 5.30 11.89
C ASP A 116 11.56 6.33 13.00
N ASP A 117 11.28 5.85 14.22
CA ASP A 117 10.85 6.67 15.35
C ASP A 117 12.01 7.18 16.23
N THR A 118 13.25 7.02 15.78
CA THR A 118 14.42 7.48 16.52
C THR A 118 14.52 9.01 16.60
N ASP A 119 13.76 9.72 15.76
CA ASP A 119 13.73 11.17 15.68
C ASP A 119 12.34 11.69 16.05
N THR A 120 12.27 12.68 16.93
CA THR A 120 11.00 13.32 17.31
C THR A 120 10.28 13.90 16.11
N ALA A 121 11.02 14.44 15.11
CA ALA A 121 10.43 14.96 13.89
C ALA A 121 9.68 13.87 13.12
N ASN A 122 10.19 12.64 13.09
CA ASN A 122 9.52 11.53 12.43
C ASN A 122 8.23 11.12 13.15
N ALA A 123 8.20 11.18 14.48
CA ALA A 123 6.98 10.92 15.24
C ALA A 123 5.91 11.96 14.93
N GLN A 124 6.29 13.24 14.82
CA GLN A 124 5.37 14.32 14.43
C GLN A 124 4.85 14.14 13.00
N LEU A 125 5.71 13.75 12.07
CA LEU A 125 5.33 13.47 10.69
C LEU A 125 4.39 12.27 10.61
N ALA A 126 4.65 11.21 11.37
CA ALA A 126 3.78 10.06 11.43
C ALA A 126 2.37 10.46 11.85
N GLN A 127 2.25 11.30 12.88
CA GLN A 127 0.96 11.78 13.37
C GLN A 127 0.28 12.68 12.33
N ALA A 128 1.03 13.56 11.66
CA ALA A 128 0.49 14.45 10.64
C ALA A 128 -0.09 13.65 9.47
N TYR A 129 0.59 12.61 9.02
CA TYR A 129 0.10 11.76 7.93
C TYR A 129 -1.07 10.88 8.36
N TYR A 130 -1.11 10.46 9.62
CA TYR A 130 -2.29 9.76 10.14
C TYR A 130 -3.53 10.67 10.12
N THR A 131 -3.37 11.93 10.48
CA THR A 131 -4.44 12.92 10.40
C THR A 131 -4.91 13.11 8.95
N LYS A 132 -3.97 13.24 8.00
CA LYS A 132 -4.31 13.31 6.58
C LYS A 132 -5.07 12.07 6.10
N PHE A 133 -4.64 10.90 6.54
CA PHE A 133 -5.33 9.65 6.22
C PHE A 133 -6.77 9.67 6.73
N THR A 134 -6.98 9.97 8.00
CA THR A 134 -8.32 9.97 8.60
C THR A 134 -9.24 10.99 7.94
N GLU A 135 -8.73 12.17 7.62
CA GLU A 135 -9.49 13.21 6.92
C GLU A 135 -9.86 12.79 5.51
N SER A 136 -8.92 12.21 4.76
CA SER A 136 -9.16 11.79 3.38
C SER A 136 -10.16 10.64 3.30
N VAL A 137 -10.14 9.72 4.26
CA VAL A 137 -11.06 8.59 4.30
C VAL A 137 -12.49 9.03 4.63
N ARG A 138 -12.63 10.10 5.39
CA ARG A 138 -13.96 10.63 5.79
C ARG A 138 -14.61 11.51 4.72
N SER A 139 -13.83 12.05 3.82
CA SER A 139 -14.35 12.99 2.79
C SER A 139 -14.98 12.28 1.55
#